data_edb8ee21197d9c0fad7dfe76fa1de2c3
#
_entry.id   edb8ee21197d9c0fad7dfe76fa1de2c3
#
_cell.length_a   1.000
_cell.length_b   1.000
_cell.length_c   1.000
_cell.angle_alpha   90.00
_cell.angle_beta   90.00
_cell.angle_gamma   90.00
#
_symmetry.space_group_name_H-M   'P 1'
#
loop_
_entity.id
_entity.type
_entity.pdbx_description
1 polymer ?
#
loop_
_entity_poly.entity_id
_entity_poly.type
_entity_poly.pdbx_seq_one_letter_code
_entity_poly.pdbx_strand_id
1 'polypeptide(L)' 'MTLKNEVTKSQCSKILAYLQSGHAITTKIARQICDCERLAARISDLRKKGYNILTTMIYHGRVKYASYSLIKTQ' A
#
# COMPACT_ATOMS: atom_id res chain seq x y z
N MET A 1 -23.34 -10.62 2.27
CA MET A 1 -22.63 -10.47 0.99
C MET A 1 -21.66 -9.29 1.07
N THR A 2 -20.40 -9.52 0.83
CA THR A 2 -19.39 -8.46 0.91
C THR A 2 -19.35 -7.69 -0.40
N LEU A 3 -19.59 -6.40 -0.34
CA LEU A 3 -19.50 -5.53 -1.51
C LEU A 3 -18.02 -5.27 -1.84
N LYS A 4 -17.73 -5.09 -3.14
CA LYS A 4 -16.36 -4.79 -3.57
C LYS A 4 -15.79 -3.58 -2.85
N ASN A 5 -16.63 -2.57 -2.57
CA ASN A 5 -16.21 -1.36 -1.86
C ASN A 5 -15.74 -1.65 -0.44
N GLU A 6 -16.38 -2.61 0.23
CA GLU A 6 -15.98 -2.99 1.59
C GLU A 6 -14.63 -3.67 1.62
N VAL A 7 -14.37 -4.56 0.65
CA VAL A 7 -13.08 -5.22 0.52
C VAL A 7 -11.99 -4.20 0.25
N THR A 8 -12.24 -3.27 -0.67
CA THR A 8 -11.30 -2.21 -1.01
C THR A 8 -11.01 -1.32 0.18
N LYS A 9 -12.05 -0.92 0.93
CA LYS A 9 -11.86 -0.09 2.12
C LYS A 9 -11.07 -0.82 3.19
N SER A 10 -11.34 -2.10 3.38
CA SER A 10 -10.62 -2.92 4.35
C SER A 10 -9.14 -3.02 3.97
N GLN A 11 -8.84 -3.24 2.71
CA GLN A 11 -7.46 -3.30 2.22
C GLN A 11 -6.76 -1.96 2.40
N CYS A 12 -7.42 -0.85 2.04
CA CYS A 12 -6.85 0.48 2.22
C CYS A 12 -6.56 0.77 3.69
N SER A 13 -7.48 0.40 4.57
CA SER A 13 -7.31 0.60 6.02
C SER A 13 -6.09 -0.13 6.55
N LYS A 14 -5.94 -1.40 6.18
CA LYS A 14 -4.83 -2.22 6.64
C LYS A 14 -3.50 -1.70 6.08
N ILE A 15 -3.49 -1.33 4.81
CA ILE A 15 -2.30 -0.77 4.16
C ILE A 15 -1.92 0.54 4.83
N LEU A 16 -2.89 1.41 5.05
CA LEU A 16 -2.64 2.71 5.68
C LEU A 16 -2.10 2.54 7.10
N ALA A 17 -2.68 1.64 7.88
CA ALA A 17 -2.22 1.37 9.24
C ALA A 17 -0.77 0.90 9.23
N TYR A 18 -0.42 0.02 8.29
CA TYR A 18 0.95 -0.47 8.14
C TYR A 18 1.91 0.67 7.81
N LEU A 19 1.51 1.55 6.89
CA LEU A 19 2.32 2.71 6.51
C LEU A 19 2.45 3.71 7.66
N GLN A 20 1.38 3.92 8.42
CA GLN A 20 1.39 4.86 9.53
C GLN A 20 2.28 4.40 10.67
N SER A 21 2.52 3.11 10.79
CA SER A 21 3.45 2.59 11.78
C SER A 21 4.91 2.77 11.41
N GLY A 22 5.19 3.38 10.25
CA GLY A 22 6.54 3.71 9.82
C GLY A 22 7.20 2.67 8.92
N HIS A 23 6.43 1.72 8.44
CA HIS A 23 6.96 0.66 7.57
C HIS A 23 6.66 0.95 6.11
N ALA A 24 7.58 0.55 5.24
CA ALA A 24 7.34 0.54 3.80
C ALA A 24 6.62 -0.74 3.42
N ILE A 25 5.67 -0.64 2.47
CA ILE A 25 4.89 -1.78 2.04
C ILE A 25 5.24 -2.16 0.61
N THR A 26 5.30 -3.46 0.34
CA THR A 26 5.48 -4.01 -1.00
C THR A 26 4.29 -4.89 -1.34
N THR A 27 4.18 -5.31 -2.60
CA THR A 27 3.11 -6.21 -3.02
C THR A 27 3.11 -7.50 -2.19
N LYS A 28 4.31 -8.03 -1.91
CA LYS A 28 4.44 -9.25 -1.12
C LYS A 28 3.84 -9.06 0.29
N ILE A 29 4.17 -7.94 0.92
CA ILE A 29 3.65 -7.61 2.25
C ILE A 29 2.14 -7.40 2.20
N ALA A 30 1.65 -6.69 1.18
CA ALA A 30 0.22 -6.46 1.04
C ALA A 30 -0.57 -7.75 0.90
N ARG A 31 -0.02 -8.73 0.20
CA ARG A 31 -0.64 -10.05 0.11
C ARG A 31 -0.70 -10.75 1.46
N GLN A 32 0.33 -10.57 2.27
CA GLN A 32 0.41 -11.21 3.59
C GLN A 32 -0.54 -10.59 4.59
N ILE A 33 -0.69 -9.26 4.57
CA ILE A 33 -1.48 -8.58 5.61
C ILE A 33 -2.94 -8.40 5.24
N CYS A 34 -3.28 -8.34 3.95
CA CYS A 34 -4.66 -8.09 3.54
C CYS A 34 -5.04 -8.75 2.23
N ASP A 35 -4.25 -9.70 1.77
CA ASP A 35 -4.52 -10.45 0.54
C ASP A 35 -4.75 -9.53 -0.66
N CYS A 36 -3.99 -8.45 -0.73
CA CYS A 36 -4.13 -7.44 -1.77
C CYS A 36 -3.18 -7.72 -2.92
N GLU A 37 -3.70 -7.98 -4.10
CA GLU A 37 -2.90 -8.22 -5.28
C GLU A 37 -2.65 -6.95 -6.09
N ARG A 38 -3.49 -5.92 -5.90
CA ARG A 38 -3.39 -4.66 -6.64
C ARG A 38 -2.98 -3.52 -5.72
N LEU A 39 -1.80 -3.65 -5.14
CA LEU A 39 -1.31 -2.65 -4.20
C LEU A 39 -1.24 -1.26 -4.83
N ALA A 40 -0.78 -1.16 -6.08
CA ALA A 40 -0.68 0.14 -6.75
C ALA A 40 -2.03 0.85 -6.83
N ALA A 41 -3.10 0.11 -7.06
CA ALA A 41 -4.44 0.68 -7.08
C ALA A 41 -4.86 1.20 -5.71
N ARG A 42 -4.54 0.45 -4.66
CA ARG A 42 -4.86 0.88 -3.29
C ARG A 42 -4.03 2.10 -2.90
N ILE A 43 -2.78 2.15 -3.33
CA ILE A 43 -1.93 3.33 -3.09
C ILE A 43 -2.52 4.54 -3.81
N SER A 44 -3.00 4.37 -5.04
CA SER A 44 -3.66 5.45 -5.78
C SER A 44 -4.90 5.95 -5.03
N ASP A 45 -5.71 5.03 -4.49
CA ASP A 45 -6.89 5.40 -3.71
C ASP A 45 -6.51 6.23 -2.48
N LEU A 46 -5.44 5.84 -1.79
CA LEU A 46 -4.97 6.58 -0.62
C LEU A 46 -4.44 7.96 -1.00
N ARG A 47 -3.72 8.06 -2.12
CA ARG A 47 -3.25 9.36 -2.61
C ARG A 47 -4.39 10.31 -2.91
N LYS A 48 -5.48 9.79 -3.46
CA LYS A 48 -6.67 10.59 -3.73
C LYS A 48 -7.31 11.13 -2.45
N LYS A 49 -7.11 10.45 -1.35
CA LYS A 49 -7.60 10.90 -0.04
C LYS A 49 -6.68 11.92 0.62
N GLY A 50 -5.54 12.22 0.02
CA GLY A 50 -4.63 13.24 0.52
C GLY A 50 -3.39 12.72 1.21
N TYR A 51 -3.16 11.42 1.22
CA TYR A 51 -1.96 10.86 1.83
C TYR A 51 -0.79 10.96 0.86
N ASN A 52 0.34 11.45 1.36
CA ASN A 52 1.58 11.51 0.58
C ASN A 52 2.30 10.18 0.69
N ILE A 53 2.32 9.44 -0.41
CA ILE A 53 2.96 8.13 -0.44
C ILE A 53 4.06 8.14 -1.49
N LEU A 54 5.27 7.86 -1.04
CA LEU A 54 6.46 7.82 -1.91
C LEU A 54 6.61 6.42 -2.49
N THR A 55 6.88 6.35 -3.77
CA THR A 55 7.23 5.09 -4.44
C THR A 55 8.73 5.01 -4.59
N THR A 56 9.32 3.93 -4.09
CA THR A 56 10.75 3.67 -4.24
C THR A 56 10.91 2.35 -4.98
N MET A 57 11.65 2.36 -6.07
CA MET A 57 11.96 1.11 -6.79
C MET A 57 13.16 0.45 -6.13
N ILE A 58 13.00 -0.81 -5.80
CA ILE A 58 14.05 -1.61 -5.18
C ILE A 58 14.53 -2.63 -6.19
N TYR A 59 15.85 -2.67 -6.37
CA TYR A 59 16.51 -3.56 -7.31
C TYR A 59 17.31 -4.59 -6.51
N HIS A 60 17.03 -5.86 -6.76
CA HIS A 60 17.72 -6.95 -6.09
C HIS A 60 18.09 -7.98 -7.14
N GLY A 61 19.32 -7.88 -7.66
CA GLY A 61 19.74 -8.70 -8.79
C GLY A 61 18.91 -8.40 -10.01
N ARG A 62 18.23 -9.43 -10.54
CA ARG A 62 17.36 -9.30 -11.71
C ARG A 62 15.93 -8.92 -11.35
N VAL A 63 15.63 -8.87 -10.07
CA VAL A 63 14.29 -8.57 -9.58
C VAL A 63 14.19 -7.10 -9.24
N LYS A 64 13.09 -6.49 -9.63
CA LYS A 64 12.77 -5.13 -9.20
C LYS A 64 11.33 -5.09 -8.72
N TYR A 65 11.08 -4.31 -7.69
CA TYR A 65 9.73 -4.16 -7.17
C TYR A 65 9.57 -2.78 -6.55
N ALA A 66 8.32 -2.34 -6.46
CA ALA A 66 8.01 -1.05 -5.86
C ALA A 66 7.79 -1.19 -4.36
N SER A 67 8.36 -0.27 -3.62
CA SER A 67 8.13 -0.13 -2.19
C SER A 67 7.46 1.22 -1.95
N TYR A 68 6.42 1.23 -1.13
CA TYR A 68 5.66 2.45 -0.84
C TYR A 68 5.83 2.81 0.62
N SER A 69 6.06 4.08 0.88
CA SER A 69 6.16 4.57 2.25
C SER A 69 5.40 5.87 2.40
N LEU A 70 4.79 6.04 3.56
CA LEU A 70 4.03 7.25 3.86
C LEU A 70 4.99 8.34 4.33
N ILE A 71 4.90 9.49 3.67
CA ILE A 71 5.66 10.67 4.06
C ILE A 71 4.80 11.45 5.04
N LYS A 72 5.29 11.57 6.27
CA LYS A 72 4.60 12.37 7.28
C LYS A 72 5.07 13.80 7.13
N THR A 73 4.14 14.65 6.73
CA THR A 73 4.39 16.09 6.71
C THR A 73 3.86 16.68 8.00
N GLN A 74 4.65 17.54 8.57
CA GLN A 74 4.22 18.27 9.77
C GLN A 74 3.54 19.54 9.39
#